data_d3f1c20ede9477e0789608109446ec24
#
_entry.id   d3f1c20ede9477e0789608109446ec24
#
_cell.length_a   1.000
_cell.length_b   1.000
_cell.length_c   1.000
_cell.angle_alpha   90.00
_cell.angle_beta   90.00
_cell.angle_gamma   90.00
#
_symmetry.space_group_name_H-M   'P 1'
#
loop_
_entity.id
_entity.type
_entity.pdbx_description
1 polymer ?
#
loop_
_entity_poly.entity_id
_entity_poly.type
_entity_poly.pdbx_seq_one_letter_code
_entity_poly.pdbx_strand_id
1 'polypeptide(L)'
;MTRIAALAPDGARQIMLLLPGARQPGEAFVAHGLVAAAQARQPRLEIWIGSADMHQYLDGGAARPLHAPGLAQAVGHGARLWLAGVSLGALAAVEYARAHPGTVAGMLLVAPFLATRGAIAEIGRAGGFAGWRPAQGMMAGAERSLLEWIKSTPLDAPGAPFIYAGYGLTDRYAPTGRLLAQRLPPGRVVAADGDHDWPTWRNLWSRILAIAEI
;
A
#
# COMPACT_ATOMS: atom_id res chain seq x y z
N MET A 1 -17.96 2.78 1.92
CA MET A 1 -17.06 1.64 1.62
C MET A 1 -17.88 0.54 0.98
N THR A 2 -17.48 0.09 -0.19
CA THR A 2 -18.16 -0.99 -0.92
C THR A 2 -17.52 -2.32 -0.51
N ARG A 3 -18.34 -3.30 -0.12
CA ARG A 3 -17.88 -4.65 0.18
C ARG A 3 -18.13 -5.56 -1.02
N ILE A 4 -17.08 -6.17 -1.54
CA ILE A 4 -17.14 -7.24 -2.53
C ILE A 4 -16.62 -8.49 -1.84
N ALA A 5 -17.53 -9.41 -1.47
CA ALA A 5 -17.16 -10.61 -0.73
C ALA A 5 -17.11 -11.82 -1.65
N ALA A 6 -16.01 -12.57 -1.60
CA ALA A 6 -16.06 -13.99 -1.89
C ALA A 6 -16.58 -14.71 -0.64
N LEU A 7 -17.58 -15.57 -0.78
CA LEU A 7 -18.03 -16.43 0.32
C LEU A 7 -16.85 -17.32 0.74
N ALA A 8 -16.29 -17.05 1.92
CA ALA A 8 -15.29 -17.92 2.51
C ALA A 8 -16.02 -19.03 3.29
N PRO A 9 -15.88 -20.30 2.93
CA PRO A 9 -16.25 -21.39 3.82
C PRO A 9 -15.34 -21.40 5.06
N ASP A 10 -15.81 -21.98 6.14
CA ASP A 10 -15.17 -22.02 7.47
C ASP A 10 -13.64 -22.18 7.41
N GLY A 11 -12.90 -21.24 7.99
CA GLY A 11 -11.44 -21.23 8.05
C GLY A 11 -10.87 -19.82 8.24
N ALA A 12 -9.57 -19.72 8.44
CA ALA A 12 -8.89 -18.45 8.68
C ALA A 12 -9.24 -17.42 7.57
N ARG A 13 -9.98 -16.41 7.95
CA ARG A 13 -10.55 -15.42 7.05
C ARG A 13 -9.46 -14.43 6.65
N GLN A 14 -9.27 -14.25 5.36
CA GLN A 14 -8.39 -13.23 4.83
C GLN A 14 -9.22 -12.12 4.20
N ILE A 15 -8.91 -10.88 4.56
CA ILE A 15 -9.57 -9.68 4.03
C ILE A 15 -8.52 -8.83 3.34
N MET A 16 -8.81 -8.39 2.12
CA MET A 16 -8.02 -7.39 1.42
C MET A 16 -8.84 -6.12 1.24
N LEU A 17 -8.34 -5.02 1.75
CA LEU A 17 -8.90 -3.70 1.53
C LEU A 17 -8.12 -2.99 0.41
N LEU A 18 -8.83 -2.71 -0.69
CA LEU A 18 -8.31 -1.96 -1.84
C LEU A 18 -8.49 -0.46 -1.61
N LEU A 19 -7.41 0.29 -1.73
CA LEU A 19 -7.34 1.73 -1.48
C LEU A 19 -6.99 2.46 -2.79
N PRO A 20 -7.96 3.22 -3.36
CA PRO A 20 -7.75 3.86 -4.66
C PRO A 20 -6.76 5.02 -4.58
N GLY A 21 -6.18 5.33 -5.74
CA GLY A 21 -5.37 6.53 -5.95
C GLY A 21 -6.20 7.81 -5.94
N ALA A 22 -5.51 8.95 -6.00
CA ALA A 22 -6.16 10.24 -6.12
C ALA A 22 -7.12 10.30 -7.31
N ARG A 23 -8.33 10.80 -7.10
CA ARG A 23 -9.38 10.95 -8.13
C ARG A 23 -9.80 9.64 -8.82
N GLN A 24 -9.48 8.50 -8.24
CA GLN A 24 -9.92 7.20 -8.75
C GLN A 24 -11.15 6.73 -7.95
N PRO A 25 -12.26 6.42 -8.61
CA PRO A 25 -13.38 5.79 -7.93
C PRO A 25 -13.02 4.35 -7.57
N GLY A 26 -13.59 3.84 -6.48
CA GLY A 26 -13.32 2.47 -6.05
C GLY A 26 -13.71 1.41 -7.09
N GLU A 27 -14.76 1.68 -7.88
CA GLU A 27 -15.24 0.83 -8.97
C GLU A 27 -14.20 0.59 -10.06
N ALA A 28 -13.20 1.47 -10.18
CA ALA A 28 -12.11 1.30 -11.14
C ALA A 28 -11.30 0.01 -10.88
N PHE A 29 -11.18 -0.45 -9.63
CA PHE A 29 -10.54 -1.73 -9.33
C PHE A 29 -11.28 -2.92 -9.96
N VAL A 30 -12.61 -2.86 -10.01
CA VAL A 30 -13.43 -3.88 -10.67
C VAL A 30 -13.30 -3.75 -12.18
N ALA A 31 -13.49 -2.54 -12.72
CA ALA A 31 -13.47 -2.26 -14.16
C ALA A 31 -12.12 -2.64 -14.81
N HIS A 32 -11.01 -2.46 -14.10
CA HIS A 32 -9.67 -2.82 -14.57
C HIS A 32 -9.23 -4.23 -14.17
N GLY A 33 -10.11 -5.05 -13.57
CA GLY A 33 -9.89 -6.47 -13.31
C GLY A 33 -8.99 -6.80 -12.12
N LEU A 34 -8.65 -5.83 -11.25
CA LEU A 34 -7.79 -6.08 -10.10
C LEU A 34 -8.46 -6.98 -9.07
N VAL A 35 -9.77 -6.79 -8.87
CA VAL A 35 -10.58 -7.65 -7.98
C VAL A 35 -10.60 -9.09 -8.51
N ALA A 36 -10.93 -9.27 -9.79
CA ALA A 36 -10.99 -10.60 -10.40
C ALA A 36 -9.64 -11.33 -10.34
N ALA A 37 -8.53 -10.60 -10.59
CA ALA A 37 -7.18 -11.17 -10.51
C ALA A 37 -6.82 -11.62 -9.08
N ALA A 38 -7.17 -10.84 -8.05
CA ALA A 38 -6.92 -11.20 -6.66
C ALA A 38 -7.76 -12.42 -6.23
N GLN A 39 -9.05 -12.48 -6.61
CA GLN A 39 -9.92 -13.61 -6.32
C GLN A 39 -9.52 -14.89 -7.07
N ALA A 40 -9.03 -14.76 -8.30
CA ALA A 40 -8.50 -15.89 -9.04
C ALA A 40 -7.24 -16.50 -8.37
N ARG A 41 -6.39 -15.65 -7.77
CA ARG A 41 -5.18 -16.08 -7.04
C ARG A 41 -5.52 -16.67 -5.68
N GLN A 42 -6.49 -16.09 -4.97
CA GLN A 42 -6.95 -16.51 -3.64
C GLN A 42 -8.49 -16.52 -3.59
N PRO A 43 -9.14 -17.63 -3.94
CA PRO A 43 -10.61 -17.69 -4.03
C PRO A 43 -11.35 -17.45 -2.71
N ARG A 44 -10.66 -17.58 -1.57
CA ARG A 44 -11.23 -17.34 -0.24
C ARG A 44 -10.99 -15.92 0.27
N LEU A 45 -10.39 -15.05 -0.54
CA LEU A 45 -10.11 -13.67 -0.19
C LEU A 45 -11.38 -12.83 -0.21
N GLU A 46 -11.74 -12.26 0.92
CA GLU A 46 -12.79 -11.26 1.01
C GLU A 46 -12.23 -9.90 0.61
N ILE A 47 -12.82 -9.25 -0.40
CA ILE A 47 -12.34 -7.96 -0.90
C ILE A 47 -13.29 -6.86 -0.50
N TRP A 48 -12.72 -5.82 0.08
CA TRP A 48 -13.37 -4.57 0.42
C TRP A 48 -12.74 -3.46 -0.41
N ILE A 49 -13.53 -2.48 -0.83
CA ILE A 49 -13.03 -1.32 -1.58
C ILE A 49 -13.29 -0.08 -0.74
N GLY A 50 -12.23 0.62 -0.42
CA GLY A 50 -12.28 1.93 0.24
C GLY A 50 -12.69 3.04 -0.73
N SER A 51 -13.21 4.14 -0.21
CA SER A 51 -13.34 5.39 -0.94
C SER A 51 -12.13 6.29 -0.67
N ALA A 52 -11.57 6.89 -1.71
CA ALA A 52 -10.53 7.90 -1.54
C ALA A 52 -11.17 9.29 -1.37
N ASP A 53 -11.09 9.84 -0.17
CA ASP A 53 -11.23 11.27 0.02
C ASP A 53 -9.82 11.88 0.13
N MET A 54 -9.43 12.64 -0.88
CA MET A 54 -8.08 13.20 -0.99
C MET A 54 -7.78 14.18 0.16
N HIS A 55 -8.78 14.90 0.67
CA HIS A 55 -8.60 15.80 1.82
C HIS A 55 -8.26 15.01 3.07
N GLN A 56 -8.89 13.87 3.29
CA GLN A 56 -8.59 13.01 4.43
C GLN A 56 -7.16 12.45 4.41
N TYR A 57 -6.61 12.19 3.23
CA TYR A 57 -5.21 11.73 3.11
C TYR A 57 -4.19 12.81 3.42
N LEU A 58 -4.47 14.06 3.01
CA LEU A 58 -3.53 15.18 3.19
C LEU A 58 -3.54 15.73 4.62
N ASP A 59 -4.65 15.62 5.33
CA ASP A 59 -4.81 16.12 6.70
C ASP A 59 -4.33 15.13 7.79
N GLY A 60 -3.53 14.14 7.43
CA GLY A 60 -3.07 13.11 8.37
C GLY A 60 -4.18 12.12 8.78
N GLY A 61 -5.36 12.22 8.15
CA GLY A 61 -6.48 11.32 8.36
C GLY A 61 -6.51 10.10 7.42
N ALA A 62 -5.39 9.78 6.80
CA ALA A 62 -5.27 8.66 5.86
C ALA A 62 -5.74 7.30 6.44
N ALA A 63 -5.69 7.15 7.75
CA ALA A 63 -6.18 5.96 8.45
C ALA A 63 -7.72 5.96 8.66
N ARG A 64 -8.42 7.11 8.55
CA ARG A 64 -9.85 7.20 8.85
C ARG A 64 -10.78 6.40 7.94
N PRO A 65 -10.55 6.26 6.60
CA PRO A 65 -11.40 5.45 5.75
C PRO A 65 -11.48 3.98 6.14
N LEU A 66 -10.53 3.51 6.93
CA LEU A 66 -10.38 2.11 7.34
C LEU A 66 -11.20 1.76 8.59
N HIS A 67 -11.79 2.75 9.28
CA HIS A 67 -12.67 2.54 10.42
C HIS A 67 -14.11 2.14 10.01
N ALA A 68 -14.27 1.24 9.05
CA ALA A 68 -15.56 0.63 8.81
C ALA A 68 -15.87 -0.33 9.96
N PRO A 69 -17.00 -0.21 10.66
CA PRO A 69 -17.32 -1.06 11.80
C PRO A 69 -17.24 -2.55 11.49
N GLY A 70 -17.69 -2.97 10.31
CA GLY A 70 -17.60 -4.36 9.88
C GLY A 70 -16.19 -4.87 9.65
N LEU A 71 -15.25 -4.01 9.18
CA LEU A 71 -13.84 -4.38 9.01
C LEU A 71 -13.15 -4.56 10.37
N ALA A 72 -13.35 -3.61 11.28
CA ALA A 72 -12.80 -3.70 12.64
C ALA A 72 -13.33 -4.94 13.37
N GLN A 73 -14.62 -5.24 13.23
CA GLN A 73 -15.21 -6.45 13.79
C GLN A 73 -14.59 -7.72 13.21
N ALA A 74 -14.43 -7.81 11.89
CA ALA A 74 -13.87 -8.99 11.24
C ALA A 74 -12.42 -9.23 11.65
N VAL A 75 -11.61 -8.17 11.76
CA VAL A 75 -10.22 -8.24 12.26
C VAL A 75 -10.20 -8.64 13.73
N GLY A 76 -11.10 -8.09 14.56
CA GLY A 76 -11.25 -8.46 15.96
C GLY A 76 -11.64 -9.94 16.16
N HIS A 77 -12.27 -10.55 15.17
CA HIS A 77 -12.57 -11.99 15.15
C HIS A 77 -11.49 -12.85 14.48
N GLY A 78 -10.26 -12.33 14.36
CA GLY A 78 -9.11 -13.07 13.88
C GLY A 78 -8.90 -13.09 12.37
N ALA A 79 -9.61 -12.28 11.58
CA ALA A 79 -9.33 -12.17 10.17
C ALA A 79 -7.97 -11.49 9.92
N ARG A 80 -7.18 -12.04 9.00
CA ARG A 80 -5.91 -11.43 8.56
C ARG A 80 -6.19 -10.31 7.58
N LEU A 81 -5.80 -9.09 7.92
CA LEU A 81 -6.01 -7.90 7.10
C LEU A 81 -4.82 -7.66 6.15
N TRP A 82 -5.11 -7.63 4.86
CA TRP A 82 -4.22 -7.15 3.81
C TRP A 82 -4.70 -5.79 3.31
N LEU A 83 -3.77 -4.86 3.09
CA LEU A 83 -4.05 -3.58 2.48
C LEU A 83 -3.43 -3.55 1.09
N ALA A 84 -4.19 -3.09 0.10
CA ALA A 84 -3.66 -2.94 -1.25
C ALA A 84 -3.94 -1.52 -1.75
N GLY A 85 -2.89 -0.76 -1.99
CA GLY A 85 -2.99 0.65 -2.35
C GLY A 85 -2.36 0.97 -3.71
N VAL A 86 -3.07 1.74 -4.52
CA VAL A 86 -2.55 2.31 -5.76
C VAL A 86 -2.21 3.77 -5.55
N SER A 87 -1.01 4.20 -5.92
CA SER A 87 -0.58 5.60 -5.85
C SER A 87 -0.80 6.19 -4.44
N LEU A 88 -1.68 7.18 -4.28
CA LEU A 88 -2.05 7.77 -2.98
C LEU A 88 -2.68 6.74 -2.02
N GLY A 89 -3.35 5.72 -2.53
CA GLY A 89 -3.86 4.62 -1.71
C GLY A 89 -2.75 3.82 -1.02
N ALA A 90 -1.54 3.80 -1.58
CA ALA A 90 -0.37 3.22 -0.94
C ALA A 90 0.06 4.01 0.30
N LEU A 91 -0.02 5.35 0.26
CA LEU A 91 0.19 6.21 1.43
C LEU A 91 -0.79 5.84 2.55
N ALA A 92 -2.09 5.70 2.21
CA ALA A 92 -3.11 5.32 3.19
C ALA A 92 -2.85 3.95 3.83
N ALA A 93 -2.40 2.98 3.04
CA ALA A 93 -2.04 1.65 3.54
C ALA A 93 -0.90 1.72 4.56
N VAL A 94 0.18 2.44 4.23
CA VAL A 94 1.35 2.57 5.10
C VAL A 94 1.02 3.37 6.37
N GLU A 95 0.27 4.47 6.25
CA GLU A 95 -0.16 5.26 7.41
C GLU A 95 -1.06 4.44 8.35
N TYR A 96 -1.96 3.63 7.81
CA TYR A 96 -2.77 2.74 8.65
C TYR A 96 -1.92 1.72 9.39
N ALA A 97 -1.01 1.03 8.69
CA ALA A 97 -0.14 0.05 9.30
C ALA A 97 0.75 0.67 10.40
N ARG A 98 1.23 1.90 10.18
CA ARG A 98 1.99 2.68 11.16
C ARG A 98 1.16 3.01 12.40
N ALA A 99 -0.10 3.43 12.20
CA ALA A 99 -1.00 3.82 13.28
C ALA A 99 -1.56 2.62 14.09
N HIS A 100 -1.58 1.41 13.47
CA HIS A 100 -2.17 0.20 14.05
C HIS A 100 -1.19 -0.99 13.99
N PRO A 101 -0.09 -0.95 14.77
CA PRO A 101 0.90 -2.02 14.78
C PRO A 101 0.27 -3.38 15.07
N GLY A 102 0.69 -4.41 14.34
CA GLY A 102 0.23 -5.80 14.54
C GLY A 102 -1.15 -6.13 13.97
N THR A 103 -1.89 -5.15 13.40
CA THR A 103 -3.23 -5.40 12.84
C THR A 103 -3.19 -5.77 11.36
N VAL A 104 -2.14 -5.41 10.63
CA VAL A 104 -1.99 -5.62 9.20
C VAL A 104 -1.07 -6.79 8.95
N ALA A 105 -1.57 -7.82 8.28
CA ALA A 105 -0.79 -8.99 7.88
C ALA A 105 0.16 -8.69 6.73
N GLY A 106 -0.28 -7.83 5.79
CA GLY A 106 0.59 -7.42 4.68
C GLY A 106 0.03 -6.29 3.84
N MET A 107 0.87 -5.76 2.96
CA MET A 107 0.55 -4.64 2.07
C MET A 107 1.01 -4.92 0.64
N LEU A 108 0.17 -4.59 -0.35
CA LEU A 108 0.49 -4.57 -1.77
C LEU A 108 0.48 -3.11 -2.25
N LEU A 109 1.63 -2.55 -2.56
CA LEU A 109 1.82 -1.14 -2.89
C LEU A 109 2.10 -0.99 -4.39
N VAL A 110 1.10 -0.56 -5.16
CA VAL A 110 1.21 -0.39 -6.61
C VAL A 110 1.47 1.07 -6.95
N ALA A 111 2.56 1.35 -7.67
CA ALA A 111 2.98 2.69 -8.08
C ALA A 111 2.92 3.70 -6.92
N PRO A 112 3.56 3.41 -5.77
CA PRO A 112 3.29 4.10 -4.51
C PRO A 112 3.69 5.58 -4.55
N PHE A 113 2.76 6.44 -4.12
CA PHE A 113 3.04 7.79 -3.67
C PHE A 113 3.09 7.78 -2.14
N LEU A 114 4.24 8.06 -1.53
CA LEU A 114 4.40 8.08 -0.08
C LEU A 114 4.79 9.46 0.46
N ALA A 115 5.31 10.32 -0.41
CA ALA A 115 5.77 11.66 -0.03
C ALA A 115 5.87 12.56 -1.27
N THR A 116 6.01 13.85 -1.05
CA THR A 116 6.25 14.82 -2.13
C THR A 116 7.53 14.49 -2.89
N ARG A 117 7.58 14.90 -4.16
CA ARG A 117 8.79 14.70 -4.99
C ARG A 117 10.02 15.36 -4.39
N GLY A 118 9.84 16.48 -3.68
CA GLY A 118 10.93 17.17 -2.98
C GLY A 118 11.54 16.31 -1.88
N ALA A 119 10.71 15.72 -1.03
CA ALA A 119 11.13 14.84 0.05
C ALA A 119 11.80 13.56 -0.47
N ILE A 120 11.24 12.95 -1.51
CA ILE A 120 11.82 11.76 -2.16
C ILE A 120 13.19 12.09 -2.80
N ALA A 121 13.31 13.25 -3.46
CA ALA A 121 14.57 13.69 -4.04
C ALA A 121 15.64 14.01 -2.97
N GLU A 122 15.23 14.52 -1.81
CA GLU A 122 16.14 14.74 -0.67
C GLU A 122 16.74 13.42 -0.19
N ILE A 123 15.92 12.39 0.00
CA ILE A 123 16.37 11.04 0.38
C ILE A 123 17.30 10.46 -0.70
N GLY A 124 16.93 10.62 -1.96
CA GLY A 124 17.76 10.14 -3.09
C GLY A 124 19.14 10.80 -3.12
N ARG A 125 19.20 12.12 -2.93
CA ARG A 125 20.50 12.86 -2.87
C ARG A 125 21.37 12.44 -1.69
N ALA A 126 20.78 11.95 -0.62
CA ALA A 126 21.50 11.42 0.54
C ALA A 126 21.97 9.96 0.34
N GLY A 127 21.79 9.38 -0.85
CA GLY A 127 22.13 7.98 -1.11
C GLY A 127 21.09 6.97 -0.60
N GLY A 128 19.86 7.43 -0.36
CA GLY A 128 18.76 6.60 0.16
C GLY A 128 18.51 6.78 1.67
N PHE A 129 17.64 5.94 2.22
CA PHE A 129 17.26 6.03 3.63
C PHE A 129 18.43 5.89 4.61
N ALA A 130 19.43 5.08 4.29
CA ALA A 130 20.59 4.88 5.17
C ALA A 130 21.39 6.18 5.40
N GLY A 131 21.63 6.94 4.34
CA GLY A 131 22.35 8.21 4.41
C GLY A 131 21.49 9.41 4.82
N TRP A 132 20.18 9.30 4.65
CA TRP A 132 19.28 10.43 4.87
C TRP A 132 19.23 10.85 6.34
N ARG A 133 19.36 12.16 6.56
CA ARG A 133 19.18 12.82 7.85
C ARG A 133 18.20 13.98 7.63
N PRO A 134 16.97 13.88 8.14
CA PRO A 134 15.97 14.90 7.89
C PRO A 134 16.39 16.25 8.48
N ALA A 135 16.48 17.27 7.64
CA ALA A 135 16.74 18.63 8.09
C ALA A 135 15.51 19.19 8.82
N GLN A 136 15.71 20.01 9.85
CA GLN A 136 14.60 20.68 10.53
C GLN A 136 13.94 21.68 9.57
N GLY A 137 12.61 21.64 9.46
CA GLY A 137 11.79 22.66 8.81
C GLY A 137 11.52 22.48 7.31
N MET A 138 12.06 21.48 6.62
CA MET A 138 11.89 21.32 5.16
C MET A 138 10.70 20.45 4.72
N MET A 139 10.08 19.69 5.62
CA MET A 139 8.94 18.81 5.33
C MET A 139 7.78 19.08 6.29
N ALA A 140 6.56 18.81 5.82
CA ALA A 140 5.40 18.76 6.71
C ALA A 140 5.61 17.67 7.78
N GLY A 141 5.15 17.90 9.00
CA GLY A 141 5.40 17.00 10.14
C GLY A 141 4.93 15.56 9.90
N ALA A 142 3.77 15.37 9.24
CA ALA A 142 3.22 14.06 8.94
C ALA A 142 4.06 13.31 7.89
N GLU A 143 4.45 13.98 6.81
CA GLU A 143 5.29 13.40 5.75
C GLU A 143 6.65 12.94 6.30
N ARG A 144 7.27 13.80 7.11
CA ARG A 144 8.54 13.50 7.78
C ARG A 144 8.41 12.28 8.69
N SER A 145 7.40 12.27 9.55
CA SER A 145 7.15 11.16 10.47
C SER A 145 6.96 9.82 9.75
N LEU A 146 6.26 9.83 8.61
CA LEU A 146 6.10 8.63 7.80
C LEU A 146 7.43 8.13 7.23
N LEU A 147 8.23 9.03 6.65
CA LEU A 147 9.52 8.68 6.06
C LEU A 147 10.53 8.22 7.12
N GLU A 148 10.53 8.85 8.31
CA GLU A 148 11.31 8.41 9.46
C GLU A 148 10.88 7.02 9.94
N TRP A 149 9.56 6.74 9.96
CA TRP A 149 9.03 5.42 10.28
C TRP A 149 9.49 4.37 9.26
N ILE A 150 9.37 4.64 7.97
CA ILE A 150 9.86 3.72 6.91
C ILE A 150 11.36 3.47 7.08
N LYS A 151 12.14 4.51 7.41
CA LYS A 151 13.57 4.41 7.63
C LYS A 151 13.93 3.54 8.83
N SER A 152 13.23 3.71 9.96
CA SER A 152 13.61 3.12 11.25
C SER A 152 12.96 1.76 11.52
N THR A 153 11.82 1.47 10.88
CA THR A 153 11.10 0.22 11.13
C THR A 153 11.83 -0.96 10.47
N PRO A 154 12.07 -2.06 11.20
CA PRO A 154 12.59 -3.29 10.62
C PRO A 154 11.47 -4.00 9.83
N LEU A 155 11.34 -3.67 8.53
CA LEU A 155 10.26 -4.15 7.66
C LEU A 155 10.33 -5.64 7.31
N ASP A 156 11.38 -6.33 7.74
CA ASP A 156 11.65 -7.76 7.57
C ASP A 156 11.65 -8.55 8.88
N ALA A 157 11.39 -7.87 10.01
CA ALA A 157 11.38 -8.51 11.31
C ALA A 157 10.19 -9.48 11.50
N PRO A 158 10.32 -10.50 12.34
CA PRO A 158 9.19 -11.34 12.73
C PRO A 158 8.03 -10.50 13.29
N GLY A 159 6.84 -10.69 12.74
CA GLY A 159 5.64 -9.92 13.12
C GLY A 159 5.47 -8.59 12.40
N ALA A 160 6.42 -8.15 11.58
CA ALA A 160 6.21 -7.04 10.66
C ALA A 160 5.24 -7.45 9.54
N PRO A 161 4.43 -6.52 9.00
CA PRO A 161 3.57 -6.84 7.86
C PRO A 161 4.40 -7.20 6.62
N PHE A 162 3.93 -8.19 5.85
CA PHE A 162 4.53 -8.49 4.56
C PHE A 162 4.30 -7.33 3.60
N ILE A 163 5.36 -6.71 3.07
CA ILE A 163 5.23 -5.59 2.14
C ILE A 163 5.75 -6.00 0.77
N TYR A 164 4.88 -5.89 -0.23
CA TYR A 164 5.21 -6.05 -1.64
C TYR A 164 4.98 -4.73 -2.36
N ALA A 165 5.90 -4.31 -3.21
CA ALA A 165 5.79 -3.07 -3.94
C ALA A 165 6.04 -3.27 -5.44
N GLY A 166 5.38 -2.45 -6.26
CA GLY A 166 5.61 -2.44 -7.70
C GLY A 166 5.59 -1.03 -8.26
N TYR A 167 6.48 -0.73 -9.23
CA TYR A 167 6.52 0.57 -9.87
C TYR A 167 6.86 0.48 -11.37
N GLY A 168 6.30 1.40 -12.15
CA GLY A 168 6.66 1.58 -13.54
C GLY A 168 8.02 2.27 -13.68
N LEU A 169 8.84 1.85 -14.63
CA LEU A 169 10.20 2.39 -14.80
C LEU A 169 10.21 3.85 -15.26
N THR A 170 9.18 4.26 -16.04
CA THR A 170 8.98 5.64 -16.52
C THR A 170 7.96 6.43 -15.68
N ASP A 171 7.37 5.79 -14.66
CA ASP A 171 6.46 6.45 -13.72
C ASP A 171 7.16 7.62 -13.01
N ARG A 172 6.51 8.78 -12.99
CA ARG A 172 7.00 9.99 -12.29
C ARG A 172 7.25 9.77 -10.79
N TYR A 173 6.67 8.73 -10.20
CA TYR A 173 6.87 8.30 -8.81
C TYR A 173 7.78 7.07 -8.68
N ALA A 174 8.41 6.60 -9.76
CA ALA A 174 9.40 5.52 -9.71
C ALA A 174 10.49 5.72 -8.65
N PRO A 175 10.98 6.95 -8.35
CA PRO A 175 11.95 7.16 -7.26
C PRO A 175 11.46 6.65 -5.91
N THR A 176 10.17 6.75 -5.58
CA THR A 176 9.59 6.16 -4.36
C THR A 176 9.72 4.64 -4.34
N GLY A 177 9.38 3.99 -5.46
CA GLY A 177 9.52 2.54 -5.59
C GLY A 177 10.97 2.06 -5.44
N ARG A 178 11.92 2.79 -6.02
CA ARG A 178 13.36 2.50 -5.88
C ARG A 178 13.85 2.66 -4.44
N LEU A 179 13.37 3.65 -3.71
CA LEU A 179 13.69 3.82 -2.29
C LEU A 179 13.10 2.70 -1.43
N LEU A 180 11.86 2.28 -1.69
CA LEU A 180 11.27 1.12 -1.01
C LEU A 180 12.06 -0.16 -1.29
N ALA A 181 12.55 -0.35 -2.51
CA ALA A 181 13.38 -1.50 -2.87
C ALA A 181 14.65 -1.61 -2.01
N GLN A 182 15.17 -0.50 -1.48
CA GLN A 182 16.31 -0.50 -0.56
C GLN A 182 15.94 -0.96 0.87
N ARG A 183 14.66 -0.99 1.19
CA ARG A 183 14.13 -1.29 2.53
C ARG A 183 13.44 -2.64 2.62
N LEU A 184 13.04 -3.20 1.50
CA LEU A 184 12.30 -4.45 1.44
C LEU A 184 13.23 -5.63 1.12
N PRO A 185 12.94 -6.83 1.61
CA PRO A 185 13.67 -8.03 1.25
C PRO A 185 13.72 -8.26 -0.26
N PRO A 186 14.77 -8.89 -0.78
CA PRO A 186 14.83 -9.31 -2.17
C PRO A 186 13.59 -10.14 -2.57
N GLY A 187 13.10 -9.93 -3.79
CA GLY A 187 11.92 -10.64 -4.30
C GLY A 187 10.57 -10.03 -3.92
N ARG A 188 10.53 -8.99 -3.06
CA ARG A 188 9.28 -8.31 -2.70
C ARG A 188 9.01 -7.02 -3.47
N VAL A 189 9.87 -6.68 -4.42
CA VAL A 189 9.69 -5.51 -5.28
C VAL A 189 9.74 -5.93 -6.74
N VAL A 190 8.76 -5.47 -7.52
CA VAL A 190 8.70 -5.67 -8.96
C VAL A 190 8.78 -4.33 -9.68
N ALA A 191 9.59 -4.27 -10.73
CA ALA A 191 9.62 -3.16 -11.66
C ALA A 191 9.14 -3.64 -13.04
N ALA A 192 8.43 -2.80 -13.76
CA ALA A 192 7.95 -3.08 -15.11
C ALA A 192 8.07 -1.83 -15.98
N ASP A 193 8.18 -2.01 -17.30
CA ASP A 193 8.03 -0.90 -18.23
C ASP A 193 6.64 -0.30 -18.10
N GLY A 194 6.55 1.01 -18.17
CA GLY A 194 5.29 1.75 -18.11
C GLY A 194 5.30 2.95 -17.17
N ASP A 195 4.23 3.74 -17.26
CA ASP A 195 4.04 5.00 -16.58
C ASP A 195 3.04 4.89 -15.43
N HIS A 196 2.55 6.02 -14.91
CA HIS A 196 1.57 6.11 -13.81
C HIS A 196 0.14 5.95 -14.31
N ASP A 197 -0.19 4.79 -14.87
CA ASP A 197 -1.45 4.49 -15.55
C ASP A 197 -1.99 3.09 -15.29
N TRP A 198 -3.25 2.85 -15.66
CA TRP A 198 -3.93 1.57 -15.45
C TRP A 198 -3.27 0.38 -16.16
N PRO A 199 -2.78 0.46 -17.42
CA PRO A 199 -2.06 -0.63 -18.04
C PRO A 199 -0.88 -1.10 -17.20
N THR A 200 -0.06 -0.16 -16.73
CA THR A 200 1.10 -0.43 -15.88
C THR A 200 0.67 -1.00 -14.53
N TRP A 201 -0.34 -0.41 -13.88
CA TRP A 201 -0.84 -0.88 -12.58
C TRP A 201 -1.40 -2.29 -12.63
N ARG A 202 -2.10 -2.67 -13.70
CA ARG A 202 -2.57 -4.05 -13.92
C ARG A 202 -1.43 -5.04 -14.06
N ASN A 203 -0.39 -4.68 -14.81
CA ASN A 203 0.80 -5.51 -14.97
C ASN A 203 1.51 -5.70 -13.62
N LEU A 204 1.78 -4.60 -12.91
CA LEU A 204 2.39 -4.63 -11.57
C LEU A 204 1.56 -5.45 -10.59
N TRP A 205 0.22 -5.26 -10.59
CA TRP A 205 -0.70 -6.01 -9.74
C TRP A 205 -0.58 -7.51 -9.94
N SER A 206 -0.64 -7.96 -11.20
CA SER A 206 -0.52 -9.38 -11.54
C SER A 206 0.81 -9.97 -11.08
N ARG A 207 1.91 -9.21 -11.25
CA ARG A 207 3.24 -9.64 -10.83
C ARG A 207 3.41 -9.65 -9.31
N ILE A 208 2.84 -8.69 -8.61
CA ILE A 208 2.83 -8.67 -7.14
C ILE A 208 2.03 -9.85 -6.60
N LEU A 209 0.84 -10.12 -7.14
CA LEU A 209 0.02 -11.26 -6.73
C LEU A 209 0.72 -12.60 -6.94
N ALA A 210 1.58 -12.71 -7.96
CA ALA A 210 2.33 -13.93 -8.23
C ALA A 210 3.39 -14.25 -7.15
N ILE A 211 3.90 -13.23 -6.47
CA ILE A 211 4.95 -13.38 -5.43
C ILE A 211 4.42 -13.20 -4.00
N ALA A 212 3.22 -12.65 -3.84
CA ALA A 212 2.64 -12.38 -2.52
C ALA A 212 2.11 -13.66 -1.86
N GLU A 213 2.38 -13.78 -0.56
CA GLU A 213 1.96 -14.90 0.29
C GLU A 213 0.63 -14.56 1.01
N ILE A 214 -0.42 -14.31 0.20
CA ILE A 214 -1.75 -13.94 0.69
C ILE A 214 -2.50 -15.20 1.16
#